data_1ee45a561a0949971d6ee0638dd684af
#
_entry.id   1ee45a561a0949971d6ee0638dd684af
#
_cell.length_a   1.000
_cell.length_b   1.000
_cell.length_c   1.000
_cell.angle_alpha   90.00
_cell.angle_beta   90.00
_cell.angle_gamma   90.00
#
_symmetry.space_group_name_H-M   'P 1'
#
loop_
_entity.id
_entity.type
_entity.pdbx_description
1 polymer ?
#
loop_
_entity_poly.entity_id
_entity_poly.type
_entity_poly.pdbx_seq_one_letter_code
_entity_poly.pdbx_strand_id
1 'polypeptide(L)'
;MAHRESQTAAERNEYTYRQTVTLDELDNRGAARGRYHEVRDIIFSPEHERTEQVVGHTENALKYLRLTDEDFRDIRDIQPLVLTEDTLWNYETRFRGDETIDGIDCWVLLVRPRQILGGQRFFDGMIWAEKKDYNIVRLEGRAVPEIRSMSSENLFPRFTTIRKPVDGKFWFPVYTLGDDTLDFRTGPQRERLRIEYSDYKRFGAESTFTPH
;
A
#
# COMPACT_ATOMS: atom_id res chain seq x y z
N MET A 1 7.59 -11.37 -14.11
CA MET A 1 7.09 -10.51 -13.04
C MET A 1 5.58 -10.29 -13.15
N ALA A 2 5.02 -9.62 -14.15
CA ALA A 2 3.57 -9.34 -14.21
C ALA A 2 2.67 -10.58 -14.06
N HIS A 3 3.00 -11.68 -14.72
CA HIS A 3 2.29 -12.96 -14.52
C HIS A 3 2.34 -13.43 -13.05
N ARG A 4 3.49 -13.29 -12.37
CA ARG A 4 3.62 -13.61 -10.96
C ARG A 4 2.77 -12.69 -10.08
N GLU A 5 2.73 -11.40 -10.42
CA GLU A 5 1.88 -10.43 -9.73
C GLU A 5 0.38 -10.72 -9.94
N SER A 6 -0.04 -11.18 -11.12
CA SER A 6 -1.41 -11.64 -11.36
C SER A 6 -1.77 -12.84 -10.45
N GLN A 7 -0.86 -13.80 -10.31
CA GLN A 7 -1.04 -14.91 -9.36
C GLN A 7 -1.09 -14.43 -7.90
N THR A 8 -0.22 -13.49 -7.53
CA THR A 8 -0.19 -12.91 -6.17
C THR A 8 -1.47 -12.13 -5.87
N ALA A 9 -2.02 -11.39 -6.83
CA ALA A 9 -3.29 -10.69 -6.68
C ALA A 9 -4.46 -11.65 -6.45
N ALA A 10 -4.57 -12.68 -7.29
CA ALA A 10 -5.59 -13.71 -7.16
C ALA A 10 -5.50 -14.41 -5.80
N GLU A 11 -4.29 -14.84 -5.42
CA GLU A 11 -4.08 -15.55 -4.16
C GLU A 11 -4.35 -14.66 -2.93
N ARG A 12 -4.04 -13.35 -2.99
CA ARG A 12 -4.32 -12.43 -1.88
C ARG A 12 -5.80 -12.35 -1.55
N ASN A 13 -6.68 -12.52 -2.51
CA ASN A 13 -8.13 -12.53 -2.31
C ASN A 13 -8.62 -13.78 -1.55
N GLU A 14 -7.76 -14.80 -1.41
CA GLU A 14 -8.02 -15.99 -0.60
C GLU A 14 -7.63 -15.81 0.88
N TYR A 15 -7.12 -14.64 1.27
CA TYR A 15 -6.66 -14.36 2.62
C TYR A 15 -7.46 -13.24 3.27
N THR A 16 -7.79 -13.42 4.55
CA THR A 16 -8.08 -12.30 5.45
C THR A 16 -6.79 -11.78 6.05
N TYR A 17 -6.78 -10.50 6.41
CA TYR A 17 -5.65 -9.93 7.13
C TYR A 17 -6.07 -8.69 7.92
N ARG A 18 -5.25 -8.34 8.90
CA ARG A 18 -5.40 -7.10 9.67
C ARG A 18 -4.54 -6.01 9.07
N GLN A 19 -5.12 -4.82 8.93
CA GLN A 19 -4.44 -3.61 8.51
C GLN A 19 -4.52 -2.58 9.65
N THR A 20 -3.37 -2.11 10.12
CA THR A 20 -3.27 -1.02 11.09
C THR A 20 -2.73 0.21 10.40
N VAL A 21 -3.50 1.29 10.34
CA VAL A 21 -3.13 2.57 9.75
C VAL A 21 -2.85 3.57 10.85
N THR A 22 -1.67 4.18 10.84
CA THR A 22 -1.30 5.28 11.74
C THR A 22 -0.74 6.43 10.90
N LEU A 23 -1.37 7.61 11.01
CA LEU A 23 -0.91 8.85 10.42
C LEU A 23 -0.62 9.84 11.55
N ASP A 24 0.65 10.24 11.68
CA ASP A 24 1.08 11.27 12.62
C ASP A 24 1.32 12.58 11.87
N GLU A 25 0.67 13.66 12.31
CA GLU A 25 1.10 15.03 11.99
C GLU A 25 2.33 15.35 12.82
N LEU A 26 3.41 15.80 12.20
CA LEU A 26 4.65 16.09 12.89
C LEU A 26 4.90 17.60 12.99
N ASP A 27 5.50 18.02 14.08
CA ASP A 27 6.05 19.35 14.22
C ASP A 27 7.45 19.45 13.55
N ASN A 28 8.04 20.64 13.56
CA ASN A 28 9.36 20.89 12.98
C ASN A 28 10.50 20.10 13.67
N ARG A 29 10.25 19.54 14.86
CA ARG A 29 11.18 18.69 15.60
C ARG A 29 10.94 17.21 15.39
N GLY A 30 9.89 16.86 14.60
CA GLY A 30 9.49 15.48 14.33
C GLY A 30 8.64 14.83 15.43
N ALA A 31 8.15 15.60 16.41
CA ALA A 31 7.22 15.11 17.42
C ALA A 31 5.78 15.13 16.89
N ALA A 32 5.01 14.10 17.21
CA ALA A 32 3.60 14.04 16.83
C ALA A 32 2.78 15.09 17.58
N ARG A 33 2.00 15.90 16.84
CA ARG A 33 1.08 16.92 17.34
C ARG A 33 -0.39 16.60 17.09
N GLY A 34 -0.65 15.63 16.26
CA GLY A 34 -1.95 15.06 15.94
C GLY A 34 -1.77 13.65 15.40
N ARG A 35 -2.78 12.81 15.58
CA ARG A 35 -2.73 11.40 15.16
C ARG A 35 -4.07 10.94 14.65
N TYR A 36 -4.01 10.13 13.59
CA TYR A 36 -5.04 9.19 13.22
C TYR A 36 -4.53 7.78 13.45
N HIS A 37 -5.36 6.92 14.05
CA HIS A 37 -5.04 5.51 14.22
C HIS A 37 -6.31 4.67 14.06
N GLU A 38 -6.24 3.66 13.20
CA GLU A 38 -7.34 2.75 12.95
C GLU A 38 -6.82 1.35 12.65
N VAL A 39 -7.54 0.36 13.17
CA VAL A 39 -7.33 -1.05 12.89
C VAL A 39 -8.53 -1.58 12.10
N ARG A 40 -8.28 -2.30 11.02
CA ARG A 40 -9.30 -2.93 10.17
C ARG A 40 -8.97 -4.39 9.95
N ASP A 41 -9.97 -5.24 9.98
CA ASP A 41 -9.89 -6.58 9.41
C ASP A 41 -10.39 -6.51 7.97
N ILE A 42 -9.55 -6.97 7.05
CA ILE A 42 -9.85 -7.06 5.63
C ILE A 42 -10.29 -8.49 5.35
N ILE A 43 -11.52 -8.63 4.88
CA ILE A 43 -12.18 -9.91 4.69
C ILE A 43 -12.64 -9.99 3.24
N PHE A 44 -12.44 -11.13 2.60
CA PHE A 44 -13.00 -11.41 1.28
C PHE A 44 -14.12 -12.43 1.40
N SER A 45 -15.20 -12.25 0.66
CA SER A 45 -16.26 -13.25 0.52
C SER A 45 -15.78 -14.40 -0.41
N PRO A 46 -16.51 -15.53 -0.46
CA PRO A 46 -16.23 -16.58 -1.46
C PRO A 46 -16.29 -16.06 -2.91
N GLU A 47 -17.01 -14.99 -3.16
CA GLU A 47 -17.11 -14.31 -4.45
C GLU A 47 -16.01 -13.27 -4.67
N HIS A 48 -15.00 -13.23 -3.76
CA HIS A 48 -13.87 -12.27 -3.75
C HIS A 48 -14.27 -10.80 -3.55
N GLU A 49 -15.44 -10.55 -2.98
CA GLU A 49 -15.83 -9.19 -2.58
C GLU A 49 -15.09 -8.78 -1.31
N ARG A 50 -14.37 -7.66 -1.40
CA ARG A 50 -13.60 -7.11 -0.29
C ARG A 50 -14.50 -6.33 0.67
N THR A 51 -14.46 -6.71 1.93
CA THR A 51 -15.12 -6.01 3.05
C THR A 51 -14.07 -5.53 4.06
N GLU A 52 -14.30 -4.36 4.63
CA GLU A 52 -13.45 -3.78 5.67
C GLU A 52 -14.25 -3.64 6.96
N GLN A 53 -13.77 -4.24 8.03
CA GLN A 53 -14.40 -4.16 9.34
C GLN A 53 -13.46 -3.45 10.31
N VAL A 54 -13.89 -2.29 10.81
CA VAL A 54 -13.13 -1.55 11.83
C VAL A 54 -13.14 -2.35 13.14
N VAL A 55 -11.97 -2.50 13.74
CA VAL A 55 -11.75 -3.22 15.00
C VAL A 55 -11.44 -2.23 16.11
N GLY A 56 -12.31 -2.18 17.11
CA GLY A 56 -12.14 -1.28 18.25
C GLY A 56 -12.55 0.17 17.92
N HIS A 57 -11.79 1.12 18.46
CA HIS A 57 -12.07 2.55 18.32
C HIS A 57 -11.09 3.22 17.37
N THR A 58 -11.60 4.01 16.43
CA THR A 58 -10.78 4.86 15.58
C THR A 58 -10.40 6.13 16.34
N GLU A 59 -9.10 6.38 16.52
CA GLU A 59 -8.57 7.63 17.02
C GLU A 59 -8.42 8.62 15.86
N ASN A 60 -9.03 9.80 15.97
CA ASN A 60 -8.81 10.90 15.02
C ASN A 60 -8.61 12.20 15.80
N ALA A 61 -7.35 12.52 16.07
CA ALA A 61 -6.91 13.73 16.75
C ALA A 61 -6.03 14.61 15.81
N LEU A 62 -6.23 14.48 14.47
CA LEU A 62 -5.59 15.34 13.49
C LEU A 62 -6.06 16.78 13.64
N LYS A 63 -5.15 17.75 13.44
CA LYS A 63 -5.41 19.18 13.63
C LYS A 63 -5.42 19.95 12.31
N TYR A 64 -4.56 19.57 11.39
CA TYR A 64 -4.31 20.26 10.13
C TYR A 64 -4.61 19.40 8.91
N LEU A 65 -4.32 18.10 9.00
CA LEU A 65 -4.62 17.13 7.96
C LEU A 65 -6.07 16.63 8.10
N ARG A 66 -6.66 16.27 6.96
CA ARG A 66 -7.95 15.59 6.89
C ARG A 66 -7.80 14.44 5.93
N LEU A 67 -8.07 13.23 6.41
CA LEU A 67 -8.14 12.08 5.55
C LEU A 67 -9.42 12.13 4.71
N THR A 68 -9.25 11.91 3.42
CA THR A 68 -10.32 11.89 2.42
C THR A 68 -10.55 10.46 1.93
N ASP A 69 -11.64 10.24 1.19
CA ASP A 69 -11.90 8.94 0.56
C ASP A 69 -10.81 8.58 -0.46
N GLU A 70 -10.15 9.58 -1.05
CA GLU A 70 -9.00 9.39 -1.94
C GLU A 70 -7.80 8.83 -1.19
N ASP A 71 -7.51 9.31 0.02
CA ASP A 71 -6.41 8.80 0.85
C ASP A 71 -6.63 7.31 1.18
N PHE A 72 -7.86 6.95 1.54
CA PHE A 72 -8.20 5.54 1.81
C PHE A 72 -8.12 4.68 0.56
N ARG A 73 -8.47 5.21 -0.63
CA ARG A 73 -8.27 4.51 -1.90
C ARG A 73 -6.79 4.30 -2.20
N ASP A 74 -5.94 5.30 -1.97
CA ASP A 74 -4.49 5.17 -2.16
C ASP A 74 -3.89 4.13 -1.20
N ILE A 75 -4.34 4.10 0.06
CA ILE A 75 -3.95 3.08 1.05
C ILE A 75 -4.37 1.68 0.59
N ARG A 76 -5.52 1.54 -0.04
CA ARG A 76 -6.05 0.26 -0.51
C ARG A 76 -5.40 -0.22 -1.80
N ASP A 77 -5.20 0.69 -2.78
CA ASP A 77 -4.95 0.32 -4.17
C ASP A 77 -3.53 0.68 -4.66
N ILE A 78 -2.95 1.78 -4.16
CA ILE A 78 -1.66 2.28 -4.66
C ILE A 78 -0.48 1.78 -3.84
N GLN A 79 -0.60 1.77 -2.52
CA GLN A 79 0.50 1.36 -1.65
C GLN A 79 0.80 -0.13 -1.70
N PRO A 80 -0.20 -1.03 -1.72
CA PRO A 80 0.05 -2.45 -1.93
C PRO A 80 0.14 -2.82 -3.42
N LEU A 81 0.57 -1.89 -4.27
CA LEU A 81 0.62 -2.03 -5.73
C LEU A 81 0.85 -3.45 -6.19
N VAL A 82 0.03 -3.90 -7.12
CA VAL A 82 0.20 -5.17 -7.83
C VAL A 82 0.24 -4.87 -9.33
N LEU A 83 1.39 -5.10 -9.95
CA LEU A 83 1.58 -4.90 -11.39
C LEU A 83 1.18 -6.16 -12.16
N THR A 84 -0.13 -6.40 -12.23
CA THR A 84 -0.68 -7.52 -12.99
C THR A 84 -0.49 -7.36 -14.50
N GLU A 85 -0.71 -8.44 -15.25
CA GLU A 85 -0.70 -8.40 -16.69
C GLU A 85 -1.69 -7.37 -17.25
N ASP A 86 -2.87 -7.24 -16.62
CA ASP A 86 -3.91 -6.28 -17.03
C ASP A 86 -3.55 -4.82 -16.71
N THR A 87 -2.84 -4.56 -15.62
CA THR A 87 -2.48 -3.21 -15.19
C THR A 87 -1.18 -2.71 -15.79
N LEU A 88 -0.27 -3.61 -16.18
CA LEU A 88 1.05 -3.27 -16.68
C LEU A 88 1.02 -2.34 -17.93
N TRP A 89 -0.02 -2.44 -18.75
CA TRP A 89 -0.20 -1.59 -19.94
C TRP A 89 -0.28 -0.09 -19.63
N ASN A 90 -0.70 0.25 -18.43
CA ASN A 90 -0.79 1.62 -17.98
C ASN A 90 0.59 2.22 -17.65
N TYR A 91 1.63 1.38 -17.59
CA TYR A 91 2.94 1.78 -17.11
C TYR A 91 4.03 1.61 -18.16
N GLU A 92 5.00 2.51 -18.11
CA GLU A 92 6.32 2.35 -18.71
C GLU A 92 7.25 1.79 -17.62
N THR A 93 7.98 0.73 -17.98
CA THR A 93 8.97 0.12 -17.07
C THR A 93 10.36 0.23 -17.67
N ARG A 94 11.36 0.61 -16.84
CA ARG A 94 12.76 0.71 -17.26
C ARG A 94 13.67 0.05 -16.23
N PHE A 95 14.51 -0.85 -16.70
CA PHE A 95 15.55 -1.45 -15.87
C PHE A 95 16.55 -0.39 -15.38
N ARG A 96 16.92 -0.44 -14.12
CA ARG A 96 17.84 0.51 -13.46
C ARG A 96 19.10 -0.14 -12.93
N GLY A 97 19.12 -1.44 -12.80
CA GLY A 97 20.28 -2.19 -12.31
C GLY A 97 19.87 -3.34 -11.41
N ASP A 98 20.85 -3.89 -10.77
CA ASP A 98 20.74 -4.99 -9.81
C ASP A 98 21.05 -4.45 -8.40
N GLU A 99 20.36 -4.95 -7.40
CA GLU A 99 20.58 -4.62 -6.00
C GLU A 99 20.28 -5.83 -5.12
N THR A 100 21.03 -6.01 -4.03
CA THR A 100 20.73 -7.04 -3.03
C THR A 100 20.08 -6.37 -1.82
N ILE A 101 18.86 -6.78 -1.47
CA ILE A 101 18.11 -6.31 -0.31
C ILE A 101 17.91 -7.46 0.65
N ASP A 102 18.39 -7.33 1.89
CA ASP A 102 18.25 -8.36 2.94
C ASP A 102 18.75 -9.75 2.47
N GLY A 103 19.79 -9.78 1.62
CA GLY A 103 20.35 -11.01 1.06
C GLY A 103 19.57 -11.57 -0.15
N ILE A 104 18.60 -10.84 -0.67
CA ILE A 104 17.80 -11.21 -1.83
C ILE A 104 18.29 -10.43 -3.06
N ASP A 105 18.75 -11.13 -4.08
CA ASP A 105 19.15 -10.53 -5.35
C ASP A 105 17.93 -10.07 -6.15
N CYS A 106 17.88 -8.78 -6.48
CA CYS A 106 16.75 -8.14 -7.13
C CYS A 106 17.16 -7.43 -8.42
N TRP A 107 16.22 -7.37 -9.35
CA TRP A 107 16.21 -6.35 -10.39
C TRP A 107 15.52 -5.09 -9.87
N VAL A 108 16.10 -3.94 -10.16
CA VAL A 108 15.50 -2.64 -9.87
C VAL A 108 14.86 -2.10 -11.13
N LEU A 109 13.58 -1.83 -11.07
CA LEU A 109 12.79 -1.31 -12.20
C LEU A 109 12.17 0.02 -11.82
N LEU A 110 12.33 1.03 -12.67
CA LEU A 110 11.52 2.25 -12.63
C LEU A 110 10.18 1.97 -13.28
N VAL A 111 9.10 2.36 -12.60
CA VAL A 111 7.70 2.18 -13.05
C VAL A 111 7.04 3.54 -13.05
N ARG A 112 6.50 3.97 -14.18
CA ARG A 112 5.81 5.26 -14.35
C ARG A 112 4.55 5.09 -15.17
N PRO A 113 3.46 5.81 -14.86
CA PRO A 113 2.28 5.79 -15.74
C PRO A 113 2.64 6.35 -17.12
N ARG A 114 2.15 5.71 -18.18
CA ARG A 114 2.33 6.17 -19.57
C ARG A 114 1.58 7.47 -19.83
N GLN A 115 0.43 7.60 -19.19
CA GLN A 115 -0.42 8.78 -19.24
C GLN A 115 -1.22 8.91 -17.94
N ILE A 116 -1.57 10.13 -17.58
CA ILE A 116 -2.46 10.40 -16.46
C ILE A 116 -3.88 10.50 -17.02
N LEU A 117 -4.71 9.56 -16.65
CA LEU A 117 -6.13 9.55 -17.00
C LEU A 117 -6.91 10.25 -15.89
N GLY A 118 -7.85 11.11 -16.27
CA GLY A 118 -8.66 11.87 -15.31
C GLY A 118 -9.40 10.96 -14.33
N GLY A 119 -9.30 11.28 -13.03
CA GLY A 119 -9.96 10.53 -11.96
C GLY A 119 -9.29 9.22 -11.54
N GLN A 120 -8.14 8.87 -12.13
CA GLN A 120 -7.38 7.68 -11.74
C GLN A 120 -6.06 8.06 -11.08
N ARG A 121 -5.70 7.30 -10.06
CA ARG A 121 -4.40 7.39 -9.38
C ARG A 121 -3.52 6.25 -9.86
N PHE A 122 -2.24 6.56 -10.03
CA PHE A 122 -1.24 5.61 -10.47
C PHE A 122 -0.03 5.64 -9.53
N PHE A 123 0.76 4.59 -9.55
CA PHE A 123 2.05 4.55 -8.90
C PHE A 123 3.13 5.15 -9.80
N ASP A 124 4.01 5.98 -9.25
CA ASP A 124 5.25 6.46 -9.88
C ASP A 124 6.42 6.20 -8.92
N GLY A 125 7.33 5.29 -9.28
CA GLY A 125 8.42 4.94 -8.39
C GLY A 125 9.30 3.80 -8.88
N MET A 126 9.99 3.18 -7.94
CA MET A 126 10.85 2.02 -8.17
C MET A 126 10.28 0.78 -7.51
N ILE A 127 10.53 -0.37 -8.12
CA ILE A 127 10.23 -1.67 -7.56
C ILE A 127 11.48 -2.56 -7.60
N TRP A 128 11.60 -3.41 -6.61
CA TRP A 128 12.63 -4.45 -6.49
C TRP A 128 11.93 -5.79 -6.65
N ALA A 129 12.26 -6.48 -7.72
CA ALA A 129 11.75 -7.82 -8.03
C ALA A 129 12.86 -8.84 -7.85
N GLU A 130 12.65 -9.83 -6.98
CA GLU A 130 13.62 -10.90 -6.79
C GLU A 130 13.84 -11.70 -8.08
N LYS A 131 15.09 -12.14 -8.28
CA LYS A 131 15.50 -12.79 -9.54
C LYS A 131 15.04 -14.23 -9.68
N LYS A 132 14.71 -14.90 -8.58
CA LYS A 132 14.38 -16.33 -8.56
C LYS A 132 12.97 -16.60 -9.07
N ASP A 133 11.96 -16.00 -8.41
CA ASP A 133 10.55 -16.29 -8.67
C ASP A 133 9.77 -15.04 -9.11
N TYR A 134 10.48 -13.93 -9.37
CA TYR A 134 9.94 -12.66 -9.89
C TYR A 134 8.92 -11.97 -8.97
N ASN A 135 8.96 -12.23 -7.65
CA ASN A 135 8.10 -11.54 -6.70
C ASN A 135 8.62 -10.12 -6.45
N ILE A 136 7.73 -9.15 -6.33
CA ILE A 136 8.09 -7.82 -5.84
C ILE A 136 8.32 -7.93 -4.34
N VAL A 137 9.53 -7.57 -3.88
CA VAL A 137 9.92 -7.61 -2.46
C VAL A 137 9.84 -6.23 -1.79
N ARG A 138 10.05 -5.17 -2.58
CA ARG A 138 9.98 -3.78 -2.14
C ARG A 138 9.46 -2.90 -3.27
N LEU A 139 8.73 -1.87 -2.91
CA LEU A 139 8.41 -0.75 -3.80
C LEU A 139 8.60 0.57 -3.06
N GLU A 140 9.03 1.61 -3.78
CA GLU A 140 9.24 2.94 -3.27
C GLU A 140 8.79 3.97 -4.30
N GLY A 141 7.84 4.82 -3.93
CA GLY A 141 7.27 5.76 -4.88
C GLY A 141 6.20 6.65 -4.26
N ARG A 142 5.32 7.11 -5.10
CA ARG A 142 4.19 7.97 -4.72
C ARG A 142 2.97 7.70 -5.58
N ALA A 143 1.81 8.13 -5.10
CA ALA A 143 0.59 8.18 -5.89
C ALA A 143 0.58 9.43 -6.78
N VAL A 144 0.24 9.29 -8.05
CA VAL A 144 0.15 10.39 -9.03
C VAL A 144 -1.17 10.31 -9.81
N PRO A 145 -1.74 11.45 -10.25
CA PRO A 145 -1.31 12.82 -9.98
C PRO A 145 -1.64 13.26 -8.56
N GLU A 146 -0.97 14.30 -8.07
CA GLU A 146 -1.49 15.05 -6.93
C GLU A 146 -2.84 15.68 -7.32
N ILE A 147 -3.81 15.61 -6.43
CA ILE A 147 -5.12 16.22 -6.66
C ILE A 147 -5.12 17.59 -6.00
N ARG A 148 -5.21 18.64 -6.84
CA ARG A 148 -5.30 20.01 -6.40
C ARG A 148 -6.46 20.69 -7.12
N SER A 149 -7.61 20.75 -6.47
CA SER A 149 -8.79 21.46 -6.96
C SER A 149 -9.09 22.70 -6.09
N MET A 150 -10.03 23.54 -6.48
CA MET A 150 -10.41 24.70 -5.66
C MET A 150 -11.00 24.28 -4.29
N SER A 151 -11.65 23.13 -4.22
CA SER A 151 -12.35 22.65 -3.03
C SER A 151 -11.63 21.54 -2.27
N SER A 152 -10.62 20.89 -2.88
CA SER A 152 -9.95 19.74 -2.28
C SER A 152 -8.49 19.66 -2.70
N GLU A 153 -7.63 19.29 -1.77
CA GLU A 153 -6.26 18.88 -2.03
C GLU A 153 -6.08 17.47 -1.47
N ASN A 154 -5.61 16.56 -2.32
CA ASN A 154 -5.14 15.26 -1.88
C ASN A 154 -3.69 15.13 -2.34
N LEU A 155 -2.79 15.26 -1.39
CA LEU A 155 -1.36 15.05 -1.53
C LEU A 155 -1.01 13.82 -0.71
N PHE A 156 -0.24 12.92 -1.29
CA PHE A 156 0.13 11.69 -0.63
C PHE A 156 1.65 11.61 -0.47
N PRO A 157 2.17 11.19 0.70
CA PRO A 157 3.59 11.13 0.94
C PRO A 157 4.25 10.11 0.02
N ARG A 158 5.52 10.34 -0.29
CA ARG A 158 6.35 9.29 -0.84
C ARG A 158 6.45 8.16 0.18
N PHE A 159 6.31 6.93 -0.26
CA PHE A 159 6.24 5.77 0.62
C PHE A 159 7.14 4.63 0.16
N THR A 160 7.48 3.77 1.09
CA THR A 160 8.12 2.48 0.86
C THR A 160 7.22 1.39 1.40
N THR A 161 6.91 0.38 0.59
CA THR A 161 6.21 -0.83 1.02
C THR A 161 7.15 -2.03 0.94
N ILE A 162 7.21 -2.78 2.01
CA ILE A 162 7.97 -4.03 2.12
C ILE A 162 6.98 -5.19 2.02
N ARG A 163 7.34 -6.20 1.23
CA ARG A 163 6.60 -7.45 1.14
C ARG A 163 7.43 -8.60 1.69
N LYS A 164 6.76 -9.60 2.22
CA LYS A 164 7.37 -10.86 2.70
C LYS A 164 6.54 -12.05 2.25
N PRO A 165 7.16 -13.25 2.18
CA PRO A 165 6.44 -14.45 1.86
C PRO A 165 5.44 -14.80 2.97
N VAL A 166 4.20 -15.06 2.58
CA VAL A 166 3.15 -15.62 3.42
C VAL A 166 2.96 -17.06 2.98
N ASP A 167 2.89 -17.98 3.95
CA ASP A 167 2.84 -19.44 3.72
C ASP A 167 3.93 -19.95 2.75
N GLY A 168 5.09 -19.24 2.74
CA GLY A 168 6.28 -19.62 1.97
C GLY A 168 6.18 -19.48 0.45
N LYS A 169 5.08 -18.93 -0.07
CA LYS A 169 4.83 -18.96 -1.52
C LYS A 169 4.59 -17.59 -2.16
N PHE A 170 3.68 -16.78 -1.61
CA PHE A 170 3.32 -15.48 -2.17
C PHE A 170 3.80 -14.35 -1.29
N TRP A 171 4.22 -13.24 -1.91
CA TRP A 171 4.75 -12.08 -1.22
C TRP A 171 3.67 -11.02 -1.06
N PHE A 172 3.21 -10.84 0.18
CA PHE A 172 2.20 -9.83 0.52
C PHE A 172 2.82 -8.67 1.29
N PRO A 173 2.21 -7.48 1.24
CA PRO A 173 2.64 -6.34 2.05
C PRO A 173 2.68 -6.71 3.53
N VAL A 174 3.73 -6.30 4.24
CA VAL A 174 3.82 -6.44 5.71
C VAL A 174 3.96 -5.08 6.38
N TYR A 175 4.50 -4.09 5.67
CA TYR A 175 4.72 -2.76 6.20
C TYR A 175 4.80 -1.72 5.10
N THR A 176 4.18 -0.56 5.32
CA THR A 176 4.35 0.64 4.50
C THR A 176 4.73 1.81 5.39
N LEU A 177 5.71 2.58 4.97
CA LEU A 177 6.18 3.81 5.62
C LEU A 177 6.19 4.95 4.60
N GLY A 178 5.54 6.07 4.93
CA GLY A 178 5.73 7.38 4.32
C GLY A 178 6.20 8.37 5.40
N ASP A 179 7.22 9.17 5.13
CA ASP A 179 7.66 10.29 6.00
C ASP A 179 8.04 11.43 5.06
N ASP A 180 7.21 12.43 4.98
CA ASP A 180 7.35 13.49 3.98
C ASP A 180 6.81 14.82 4.50
N THR A 181 7.14 15.90 3.78
CA THR A 181 6.56 17.21 3.98
C THR A 181 5.76 17.57 2.73
N LEU A 182 4.47 17.69 2.87
CA LEU A 182 3.54 17.95 1.77
C LEU A 182 3.18 19.43 1.73
N ASP A 183 3.31 20.06 0.55
CA ASP A 183 3.07 21.50 0.33
C ASP A 183 1.60 21.76 0.03
N PHE A 184 0.76 21.78 1.06
CA PHE A 184 -0.63 22.20 0.96
C PHE A 184 -0.75 23.73 0.76
N ARG A 185 -1.85 24.21 0.20
CA ARG A 185 -2.15 25.65 0.08
C ARG A 185 -2.16 26.38 1.42
N THR A 186 -2.50 25.66 2.48
CA THR A 186 -2.48 26.16 3.87
C THR A 186 -1.07 26.21 4.48
N GLY A 187 -0.06 25.79 3.73
CA GLY A 187 1.33 25.70 4.13
C GLY A 187 1.82 24.24 4.27
N PRO A 188 3.15 24.06 4.38
CA PRO A 188 3.74 22.74 4.46
C PRO A 188 3.30 22.01 5.72
N GLN A 189 2.91 20.75 5.55
CA GLN A 189 2.56 19.83 6.64
C GLN A 189 3.50 18.63 6.59
N ARG A 190 4.20 18.39 7.70
CA ARG A 190 5.03 17.20 7.84
C ARG A 190 4.20 16.07 8.43
N GLU A 191 4.27 14.91 7.81
CA GLU A 191 3.51 13.73 8.22
C GLU A 191 4.33 12.46 8.18
N ARG A 192 3.90 11.47 8.98
CA ARG A 192 4.40 10.12 8.93
C ARG A 192 3.25 9.14 8.89
N LEU A 193 3.13 8.45 7.76
CA LEU A 193 2.19 7.37 7.56
C LEU A 193 2.87 6.03 7.82
N ARG A 194 2.25 5.18 8.62
CA ARG A 194 2.65 3.78 8.83
C ARG A 194 1.45 2.90 8.61
N ILE A 195 1.63 1.84 7.84
CA ILE A 195 0.63 0.81 7.67
C ILE A 195 1.29 -0.53 7.95
N GLU A 196 0.73 -1.26 8.87
CA GLU A 196 1.14 -2.62 9.21
C GLU A 196 0.09 -3.60 8.70
N TYR A 197 0.55 -4.71 8.12
CA TYR A 197 -0.31 -5.78 7.63
C TYR A 197 0.07 -7.05 8.36
N SER A 198 -0.88 -7.63 9.09
CA SER A 198 -0.67 -8.79 9.96
C SER A 198 -1.80 -9.80 9.85
N ASP A 199 -1.64 -10.90 10.54
CA ASP A 199 -2.67 -11.93 10.72
C ASP A 199 -3.24 -12.47 9.40
N TYR A 200 -2.39 -12.64 8.40
CA TYR A 200 -2.79 -13.28 7.15
C TYR A 200 -3.30 -14.70 7.42
N LYS A 201 -4.55 -14.96 7.08
CA LYS A 201 -5.20 -16.26 7.23
C LYS A 201 -5.93 -16.62 5.95
N ARG A 202 -5.62 -17.79 5.39
CA ARG A 202 -6.28 -18.30 4.20
C ARG A 202 -7.71 -18.76 4.52
N PHE A 203 -8.67 -18.46 3.65
CA PHE A 203 -10.01 -19.04 3.71
C PHE A 203 -9.93 -20.55 3.50
N GLY A 204 -10.73 -21.31 4.26
CA GLY A 204 -10.84 -22.75 4.10
C GLY A 204 -9.75 -23.58 4.79
N ALA A 205 -8.78 -22.96 5.48
CA ALA A 205 -7.92 -23.68 6.41
C ALA A 205 -8.69 -23.90 7.73
N GLU A 206 -9.42 -25.03 7.76
CA GLU A 206 -10.00 -25.70 8.94
C GLU A 206 -10.91 -24.87 9.89
N SER A 207 -12.20 -24.81 9.55
CA SER A 207 -13.25 -24.88 10.58
C SER A 207 -13.67 -26.35 10.73
N THR A 208 -12.90 -27.17 11.41
CA THR A 208 -13.45 -28.38 12.03
C THR A 208 -14.28 -27.94 13.22
N PHE A 209 -15.54 -27.63 12.97
CA PHE A 209 -16.55 -27.57 14.02
C PHE A 209 -16.74 -29.00 14.51
N THR A 210 -16.19 -29.32 15.68
CA THR A 210 -16.58 -30.52 16.44
C THR A 210 -17.79 -30.09 17.27
N PRO A 211 -19.02 -30.56 16.94
CA PRO A 211 -20.15 -30.34 17.82
C PRO A 211 -19.95 -31.20 19.05
N HIS A 212 -20.00 -30.61 20.22
CA HIS A 212 -20.24 -31.27 21.48
C HIS A 212 -21.72 -31.33 21.80
#